data_f840d3e293c92ee92d959a11f10ad9b0
#
_entry.id   f840d3e293c92ee92d959a11f10ad9b0
#
_cell.length_a   1.000
_cell.length_b   1.000
_cell.length_c   1.000
_cell.angle_alpha   90.00
_cell.angle_beta   90.00
_cell.angle_gamma   90.00
#
_symmetry.space_group_name_H-M   'P 1'
#
loop_
_entity.id
_entity.type
_entity.pdbx_description
1 polymer ?
#
loop_
_entity_poly.entity_id
_entity_poly.type
_entity_poly.pdbx_seq_one_letter_code
_entity_poly.pdbx_strand_id
1 'polypeptide(L)'
;MVKMMLASVIRRIYSILFSSRTADKILNNIPSIVHYHCDDEFIEKFEEIIIIGDIHGCYDEFQLLLERIHQGVDNPKKILKICAGDLINKGPKSKEVLEYFMKNQDDCISVRGNHDQVMINEYINYIKTGDIAEKNSWLKELTLDGHFEFLRQLPYTIRIPKLNILIVHAGLLPDVSLENQQLVDMIEMRNIVENGDNVRVATKHNDEGVAWASVWQGPWHIYFGHDARRKLQEHPYATGLDTGVVYGNELTAKFVMGPRKGHLVSVKALQMWNDPNKKTKK
;
A
#
# COMPACT_ATOMS: atom_id res chain seq x y z
N MET A 1 -25.98 -12.82 25.44
CA MET A 1 -27.23 -12.61 24.68
C MET A 1 -27.14 -11.42 23.73
N VAL A 2 -26.75 -10.22 24.13
CA VAL A 2 -26.66 -9.03 23.26
C VAL A 2 -25.65 -9.22 22.09
N LYS A 3 -24.46 -9.81 22.31
CA LYS A 3 -23.48 -10.10 21.26
C LYS A 3 -23.99 -11.07 20.18
N MET A 4 -24.76 -12.08 20.56
CA MET A 4 -25.37 -13.04 19.61
C MET A 4 -26.48 -12.39 18.77
N MET A 5 -27.25 -11.47 19.37
CA MET A 5 -28.30 -10.75 18.65
C MET A 5 -27.68 -9.76 17.64
N LEU A 6 -26.60 -9.07 18.00
CA LEU A 6 -25.89 -8.15 17.10
C LEU A 6 -25.29 -8.89 15.89
N ALA A 7 -24.64 -10.03 16.12
CA ALA A 7 -24.10 -10.89 15.06
C ALA A 7 -25.22 -11.43 14.13
N SER A 8 -26.39 -11.76 14.70
CA SER A 8 -27.56 -12.21 13.92
C SER A 8 -28.16 -11.09 13.08
N VAL A 9 -28.24 -9.87 13.62
CA VAL A 9 -28.73 -8.69 12.90
C VAL A 9 -27.76 -8.31 11.77
N ILE A 10 -26.48 -8.31 12.04
CA ILE A 10 -25.44 -8.04 11.04
C ILE A 10 -25.46 -9.10 9.93
N ARG A 11 -25.59 -10.39 10.24
CA ARG A 11 -25.78 -11.47 9.24
C ARG A 11 -27.03 -11.27 8.38
N ARG A 12 -28.13 -10.81 8.99
CA ARG A 12 -29.41 -10.60 8.28
C ARG A 12 -29.35 -9.37 7.38
N ILE A 13 -28.67 -8.30 7.82
CA ILE A 13 -28.39 -7.12 6.99
C ILE A 13 -27.47 -7.51 5.81
N TYR A 14 -26.43 -8.33 6.06
CA TYR A 14 -25.54 -8.84 5.05
C TYR A 14 -26.27 -9.67 3.97
N SER A 15 -27.18 -10.56 4.37
CA SER A 15 -27.96 -11.39 3.45
C SER A 15 -28.99 -10.61 2.64
N ILE A 16 -29.45 -9.46 3.15
CA ILE A 16 -30.45 -8.61 2.49
C ILE A 16 -29.81 -7.61 1.51
N LEU A 17 -28.61 -7.08 1.85
CA LEU A 17 -27.92 -6.05 1.08
C LEU A 17 -27.06 -6.59 -0.06
N PHE A 18 -26.67 -7.87 -0.01
CA PHE A 18 -25.77 -8.44 -1.03
C PHE A 18 -26.37 -9.67 -1.66
N SER A 19 -26.58 -9.62 -2.98
CA SER A 19 -26.81 -10.83 -3.77
C SER A 19 -25.62 -11.79 -3.55
N SER A 20 -25.83 -13.10 -3.63
CA SER A 20 -24.78 -14.13 -3.42
C SER A 20 -23.48 -13.83 -4.19
N ARG A 21 -23.58 -13.29 -5.42
CA ARG A 21 -22.43 -12.88 -6.23
C ARG A 21 -21.61 -11.71 -5.64
N THR A 22 -22.25 -10.77 -4.96
CA THR A 22 -21.57 -9.61 -4.34
C THR A 22 -20.91 -10.04 -3.04
N ALA A 23 -21.55 -10.90 -2.24
CA ALA A 23 -20.96 -11.49 -1.04
C ALA A 23 -19.73 -12.35 -1.37
N ASP A 24 -19.78 -13.16 -2.43
CA ASP A 24 -18.65 -13.98 -2.88
C ASP A 24 -17.48 -13.12 -3.39
N LYS A 25 -17.76 -12.01 -4.08
CA LYS A 25 -16.72 -11.04 -4.50
C LYS A 25 -16.03 -10.36 -3.32
N ILE A 26 -16.77 -9.96 -2.30
CA ILE A 26 -16.23 -9.36 -1.07
C ILE A 26 -15.38 -10.37 -0.32
N LEU A 27 -15.80 -11.64 -0.28
CA LEU A 27 -15.08 -12.72 0.38
C LEU A 27 -13.79 -13.14 -0.35
N ASN A 28 -13.75 -13.02 -1.67
CA ASN A 28 -12.56 -13.36 -2.48
C ASN A 28 -11.45 -12.31 -2.43
N ASN A 29 -11.70 -11.13 -1.87
CA ASN A 29 -10.68 -10.12 -1.51
C ASN A 29 -9.80 -9.61 -2.66
N ILE A 30 -10.16 -9.92 -3.91
CA ILE A 30 -9.44 -9.46 -5.11
C ILE A 30 -10.13 -8.18 -5.62
N PRO A 31 -9.40 -7.10 -5.91
CA PRO A 31 -9.96 -5.89 -6.48
C PRO A 31 -10.49 -6.15 -7.90
N SER A 32 -11.41 -5.32 -8.36
CA SER A 32 -11.92 -5.39 -9.74
C SER A 32 -10.83 -5.10 -10.78
N ILE A 33 -9.85 -4.29 -10.40
CA ILE A 33 -8.67 -3.95 -11.21
C ILE A 33 -7.44 -4.33 -10.41
N VAL A 34 -6.74 -5.40 -10.83
CA VAL A 34 -5.50 -5.86 -10.19
C VAL A 34 -4.31 -4.99 -10.60
N HIS A 35 -4.25 -4.63 -11.88
CA HIS A 35 -3.19 -3.82 -12.47
C HIS A 35 -3.81 -2.54 -13.03
N TYR A 36 -3.68 -1.45 -12.30
CA TYR A 36 -4.22 -0.16 -12.73
C TYR A 36 -3.29 0.47 -13.78
N HIS A 37 -3.88 0.99 -14.85
CA HIS A 37 -3.16 1.61 -15.95
C HIS A 37 -3.47 3.10 -15.99
N CYS A 38 -2.47 3.92 -15.71
CA CYS A 38 -2.55 5.36 -15.95
C CYS A 38 -2.24 5.63 -17.42
N ASP A 39 -3.28 5.91 -18.20
CA ASP A 39 -3.14 6.29 -19.59
C ASP A 39 -2.57 7.71 -19.76
N ASP A 40 -2.26 8.08 -20.98
CA ASP A 40 -1.66 9.37 -21.28
C ASP A 40 -2.62 10.52 -20.96
N GLU A 41 -3.93 10.36 -21.19
CA GLU A 41 -4.95 11.37 -20.88
C GLU A 41 -5.01 11.67 -19.38
N PHE A 42 -4.91 10.61 -18.55
CA PHE A 42 -4.87 10.78 -17.10
C PHE A 42 -3.59 11.50 -16.66
N ILE A 43 -2.43 11.08 -17.17
CA ILE A 43 -1.13 11.65 -16.79
C ILE A 43 -0.97 13.12 -17.23
N GLU A 44 -1.50 13.50 -18.39
CA GLU A 44 -1.42 14.87 -18.90
C GLU A 44 -2.19 15.91 -18.05
N LYS A 45 -3.04 15.47 -17.14
CA LYS A 45 -3.69 16.35 -16.15
C LYS A 45 -2.70 16.93 -15.12
N PHE A 46 -1.52 16.30 -14.97
CA PHE A 46 -0.54 16.62 -13.93
C PHE A 46 0.74 17.21 -14.50
N GLU A 47 1.30 18.16 -13.76
CA GLU A 47 2.58 18.81 -14.06
C GLU A 47 3.74 18.02 -13.41
N GLU A 48 3.47 17.36 -12.29
CA GLU A 48 4.43 16.56 -11.56
C GLU A 48 3.79 15.26 -11.06
N ILE A 49 4.63 14.23 -10.89
CA ILE A 49 4.25 12.97 -10.23
C ILE A 49 5.27 12.69 -9.14
N ILE A 50 4.77 12.36 -7.95
CA ILE A 50 5.57 11.96 -6.81
C ILE A 50 5.11 10.60 -6.29
N ILE A 51 6.06 9.73 -5.95
CA ILE A 51 5.80 8.42 -5.35
C ILE A 51 6.21 8.48 -3.89
N ILE A 52 5.31 8.02 -3.00
CA ILE A 52 5.43 8.09 -1.54
C ILE A 52 5.60 6.66 -1.02
N GLY A 53 6.51 6.46 -0.07
CA GLY A 53 6.66 5.19 0.64
C GLY A 53 5.53 4.91 1.64
N ASP A 54 5.72 3.90 2.47
CA ASP A 54 4.74 3.39 3.43
C ASP A 54 4.34 4.44 4.47
N ILE A 55 3.03 4.66 4.64
CA ILE A 55 2.49 5.68 5.57
C ILE A 55 2.13 5.07 6.92
N HIS A 56 1.56 3.85 6.92
CA HIS A 56 1.20 3.12 8.12
C HIS A 56 0.39 3.91 9.16
N GLY A 57 -0.58 4.73 8.72
CA GLY A 57 -1.38 5.54 9.64
C GLY A 57 -0.63 6.67 10.35
N CYS A 58 0.56 7.04 9.89
CA CYS A 58 1.33 8.20 10.35
C CYS A 58 0.81 9.46 9.65
N TYR A 59 -0.45 9.83 9.94
CA TYR A 59 -1.17 10.89 9.24
C TYR A 59 -0.53 12.27 9.42
N ASP A 60 -0.02 12.58 10.61
CA ASP A 60 0.58 13.89 10.88
C ASP A 60 1.89 14.07 10.08
N GLU A 61 2.71 13.02 10.03
CA GLU A 61 3.91 13.00 9.19
C GLU A 61 3.56 13.07 7.70
N PHE A 62 2.47 12.42 7.30
CA PHE A 62 1.97 12.51 5.93
C PHE A 62 1.53 13.93 5.58
N GLN A 63 0.83 14.64 6.48
CA GLN A 63 0.49 16.06 6.26
C GLN A 63 1.75 16.94 6.16
N LEU A 64 2.73 16.76 7.02
CA LEU A 64 4.01 17.48 6.94
C LEU A 64 4.75 17.19 5.62
N LEU A 65 4.69 15.96 5.13
CA LEU A 65 5.25 15.62 3.81
C LEU A 65 4.51 16.35 2.69
N LEU A 66 3.17 16.38 2.73
CA LEU A 66 2.35 17.10 1.75
C LEU A 66 2.64 18.60 1.75
N GLU A 67 2.81 19.22 2.92
CA GLU A 67 3.21 20.63 3.03
C GLU A 67 4.53 20.89 2.28
N ARG A 68 5.53 20.02 2.47
CA ARG A 68 6.81 20.13 1.74
C ARG A 68 6.68 19.93 0.23
N ILE A 69 5.86 18.96 -0.17
CA ILE A 69 5.57 18.67 -1.59
C ILE A 69 4.91 19.89 -2.26
N HIS A 70 4.00 20.55 -1.54
CA HIS A 70 3.22 21.66 -2.06
C HIS A 70 3.92 23.03 -1.95
N GLN A 71 5.07 23.10 -1.26
CA GLN A 71 5.80 24.35 -1.07
C GLN A 71 6.19 24.97 -2.41
N GLY A 72 5.76 26.22 -2.64
CA GLY A 72 6.02 26.98 -3.88
C GLY A 72 5.22 26.52 -5.09
N VAL A 73 4.15 25.73 -4.89
CA VAL A 73 3.27 25.23 -5.95
C VAL A 73 1.94 25.96 -5.91
N ASP A 74 1.56 26.62 -7.02
CA ASP A 74 0.32 27.40 -7.10
C ASP A 74 -0.93 26.48 -7.03
N ASN A 75 -0.88 25.32 -7.66
CA ASN A 75 -1.97 24.37 -7.67
C ASN A 75 -1.52 22.94 -7.28
N PRO A 76 -1.64 22.56 -5.99
CA PRO A 76 -1.26 21.24 -5.50
C PRO A 76 -1.96 20.06 -6.19
N LYS A 77 -3.13 20.27 -6.78
CA LYS A 77 -3.85 19.22 -7.54
C LYS A 77 -3.18 18.89 -8.89
N LYS A 78 -2.23 19.69 -9.34
CA LYS A 78 -1.39 19.38 -10.50
C LYS A 78 -0.22 18.42 -10.17
N ILE A 79 -0.14 17.96 -8.95
CA ILE A 79 0.83 16.94 -8.51
C ILE A 79 0.07 15.63 -8.24
N LEU A 80 0.31 14.60 -9.06
CA LEU A 80 -0.20 13.27 -8.79
C LEU A 80 0.66 12.62 -7.70
N LYS A 81 0.03 12.23 -6.60
CA LYS A 81 0.64 11.51 -5.48
C LYS A 81 0.28 10.05 -5.56
N ILE A 82 1.28 9.16 -5.61
CA ILE A 82 1.10 7.72 -5.68
C ILE A 82 1.80 7.07 -4.47
N CYS A 83 1.04 6.42 -3.59
CA CYS A 83 1.63 5.69 -2.47
C CYS A 83 1.98 4.26 -2.88
N ALA A 84 3.13 3.77 -2.42
CA ALA A 84 3.61 2.41 -2.65
C ALA A 84 2.94 1.35 -1.75
N GLY A 85 1.76 1.65 -1.17
CA GLY A 85 1.00 0.75 -0.31
C GLY A 85 1.24 0.98 1.17
N ASP A 86 0.69 0.08 2.00
CA ASP A 86 0.73 0.15 3.46
C ASP A 86 0.27 1.52 4.00
N LEU A 87 -0.94 1.91 3.56
CA LEU A 87 -1.55 3.15 4.00
C LEU A 87 -1.84 3.15 5.50
N ILE A 88 -2.23 1.99 6.03
CA ILE A 88 -2.80 1.83 7.37
C ILE A 88 -2.06 0.81 8.22
N ASN A 89 -2.54 0.68 9.47
CA ASN A 89 -1.99 -0.23 10.49
C ASN A 89 -0.67 0.27 11.11
N LYS A 90 -0.42 -0.12 12.35
CA LYS A 90 0.73 0.21 13.20
C LYS A 90 0.74 1.64 13.77
N GLY A 91 0.51 2.64 12.94
CA GLY A 91 0.46 4.05 13.37
C GLY A 91 -0.90 4.47 13.94
N PRO A 92 -0.98 5.68 14.50
CA PRO A 92 -2.09 6.08 15.36
C PRO A 92 -3.37 6.52 14.62
N LYS A 93 -3.26 6.93 13.36
CA LYS A 93 -4.33 7.63 12.61
C LYS A 93 -4.61 6.98 11.25
N SER A 94 -4.88 5.66 11.28
CA SER A 94 -5.13 4.87 10.06
C SER A 94 -6.40 5.30 9.31
N LYS A 95 -7.45 5.69 10.06
CA LYS A 95 -8.71 6.12 9.48
C LYS A 95 -8.54 7.44 8.73
N GLU A 96 -7.82 8.40 9.31
CA GLU A 96 -7.57 9.71 8.72
C GLU A 96 -6.76 9.60 7.41
N VAL A 97 -5.81 8.66 7.34
CA VAL A 97 -5.10 8.37 6.10
C VAL A 97 -6.06 7.86 5.04
N LEU A 98 -6.92 6.88 5.37
CA LEU A 98 -7.94 6.38 4.43
C LEU A 98 -8.86 7.47 3.94
N GLU A 99 -9.41 8.27 4.85
CA GLU A 99 -10.33 9.37 4.50
C GLU A 99 -9.67 10.40 3.59
N TYR A 100 -8.37 10.66 3.79
CA TYR A 100 -7.61 11.53 2.90
C TYR A 100 -7.53 10.98 1.47
N PHE A 101 -7.14 9.71 1.31
CA PHE A 101 -7.07 9.06 -0.01
C PHE A 101 -8.45 8.96 -0.65
N MET A 102 -9.48 8.60 0.10
CA MET A 102 -10.85 8.53 -0.38
C MET A 102 -11.37 9.87 -0.89
N LYS A 103 -11.02 10.97 -0.23
CA LYS A 103 -11.46 12.32 -0.60
C LYS A 103 -10.70 12.88 -1.81
N ASN A 104 -9.46 12.45 -2.03
CA ASN A 104 -8.55 13.04 -3.02
C ASN A 104 -8.19 12.04 -4.15
N GLN A 105 -9.09 11.12 -4.52
CA GLN A 105 -8.84 10.06 -5.51
C GLN A 105 -8.46 10.59 -6.91
N ASP A 106 -8.78 11.85 -7.21
CA ASP A 106 -8.45 12.48 -8.48
C ASP A 106 -6.94 12.73 -8.66
N ASP A 107 -6.20 12.92 -7.55
CA ASP A 107 -4.78 13.29 -7.55
C ASP A 107 -3.95 12.58 -6.46
N CYS A 108 -4.56 11.59 -5.77
CA CYS A 108 -3.90 10.80 -4.73
C CYS A 108 -4.39 9.34 -4.80
N ILE A 109 -3.52 8.45 -5.27
CA ILE A 109 -3.84 7.03 -5.49
C ILE A 109 -2.80 6.13 -4.80
N SER A 110 -3.10 4.85 -4.62
CA SER A 110 -2.22 3.90 -3.95
C SER A 110 -2.31 2.51 -4.55
N VAL A 111 -1.23 1.74 -4.46
CA VAL A 111 -1.30 0.28 -4.54
C VAL A 111 -1.67 -0.31 -3.19
N ARG A 112 -2.07 -1.58 -3.16
CA ARG A 112 -2.33 -2.34 -1.93
C ARG A 112 -1.02 -2.82 -1.33
N GLY A 113 -0.83 -2.59 -0.01
CA GLY A 113 0.24 -3.19 0.76
C GLY A 113 -0.19 -4.44 1.54
N ASN A 114 0.78 -5.14 2.13
CA ASN A 114 0.49 -6.34 2.92
C ASN A 114 -0.24 -6.01 4.24
N HIS A 115 0.01 -4.85 4.84
CA HIS A 115 -0.74 -4.42 6.02
C HIS A 115 -2.15 -3.97 5.68
N ASP A 116 -2.38 -3.37 4.52
CA ASP A 116 -3.72 -3.10 4.01
C ASP A 116 -4.49 -4.42 3.84
N GLN A 117 -3.85 -5.44 3.24
CA GLN A 117 -4.43 -6.78 3.08
C GLN A 117 -4.75 -7.45 4.42
N VAL A 118 -3.87 -7.32 5.42
CA VAL A 118 -4.13 -7.85 6.78
C VAL A 118 -5.34 -7.17 7.39
N MET A 119 -5.48 -5.85 7.26
CA MET A 119 -6.63 -5.12 7.83
C MET A 119 -7.94 -5.44 7.10
N ILE A 120 -7.91 -5.67 5.79
CA ILE A 120 -9.04 -6.16 5.03
C ILE A 120 -9.51 -7.52 5.59
N ASN A 121 -8.58 -8.46 5.82
CA ASN A 121 -8.88 -9.78 6.37
C ASN A 121 -9.44 -9.69 7.81
N GLU A 122 -8.87 -8.85 8.65
CA GLU A 122 -9.35 -8.57 10.01
C GLU A 122 -10.78 -7.98 10.00
N TYR A 123 -11.06 -7.05 9.12
CA TYR A 123 -12.40 -6.45 8.99
C TYR A 123 -13.43 -7.48 8.51
N ILE A 124 -13.08 -8.34 7.55
CA ILE A 124 -13.94 -9.45 7.11
C ILE A 124 -14.22 -10.41 8.29
N ASN A 125 -13.18 -10.75 9.06
CA ASN A 125 -13.34 -11.59 10.24
C ASN A 125 -14.28 -10.93 11.26
N TYR A 126 -14.08 -9.64 11.54
CA TYR A 126 -14.94 -8.87 12.43
C TYR A 126 -16.41 -8.89 11.98
N ILE A 127 -16.69 -8.66 10.70
CA ILE A 127 -18.06 -8.73 10.18
C ILE A 127 -18.67 -10.12 10.36
N LYS A 128 -17.88 -11.19 10.17
CA LYS A 128 -18.36 -12.58 10.28
C LYS A 128 -18.58 -13.02 11.72
N THR A 129 -17.70 -12.65 12.64
CA THR A 129 -17.66 -13.20 14.00
C THR A 129 -18.11 -12.21 15.06
N GLY A 130 -18.00 -10.91 14.82
CA GLY A 130 -18.14 -9.84 15.79
C GLY A 130 -16.88 -9.64 16.64
N ASP A 131 -15.84 -10.46 16.45
CA ASP A 131 -14.61 -10.41 17.23
C ASP A 131 -13.53 -9.61 16.50
N ILE A 132 -12.81 -8.77 17.25
CA ILE A 132 -11.69 -7.99 16.77
C ILE A 132 -10.66 -7.81 17.90
N ALA A 133 -9.39 -7.91 17.58
CA ALA A 133 -8.32 -7.64 18.53
C ALA A 133 -8.35 -6.18 19.01
N GLU A 134 -8.08 -5.93 20.29
CA GLU A 134 -8.14 -4.59 20.90
C GLU A 134 -7.29 -3.56 20.12
N LYS A 135 -6.07 -3.94 19.72
CA LYS A 135 -5.17 -3.10 18.92
C LYS A 135 -5.74 -2.68 17.55
N ASN A 136 -6.71 -3.44 17.03
CA ASN A 136 -7.38 -3.19 15.75
C ASN A 136 -8.82 -2.66 15.95
N SER A 137 -9.18 -2.23 17.18
CA SER A 137 -10.54 -1.77 17.52
C SER A 137 -11.02 -0.58 16.69
N TRP A 138 -10.11 0.23 16.17
CA TRP A 138 -10.39 1.34 15.25
C TRP A 138 -11.10 0.90 13.96
N LEU A 139 -10.94 -0.38 13.54
CA LEU A 139 -11.67 -0.93 12.40
C LEU A 139 -13.19 -0.90 12.59
N LYS A 140 -13.71 -0.87 13.84
CA LYS A 140 -15.13 -0.77 14.13
C LYS A 140 -15.75 0.57 13.68
N GLU A 141 -14.91 1.59 13.47
CA GLU A 141 -15.31 2.91 13.01
C GLU A 141 -15.41 2.99 11.48
N LEU A 142 -14.91 1.98 10.78
CA LEU A 142 -14.95 1.95 9.33
C LEU A 142 -16.36 1.58 8.83
N THR A 143 -16.76 2.21 7.74
CA THR A 143 -17.99 1.85 7.03
C THR A 143 -17.72 0.81 5.96
N LEU A 144 -18.68 -0.11 5.75
CA LEU A 144 -18.55 -1.18 4.76
C LEU A 144 -18.48 -0.62 3.33
N ASP A 145 -19.43 0.25 2.97
CA ASP A 145 -19.58 0.78 1.60
C ASP A 145 -18.62 1.94 1.28
N GLY A 146 -17.86 2.43 2.28
CA GLY A 146 -16.88 3.48 2.13
C GLY A 146 -15.46 2.97 2.31
N HIS A 147 -14.98 2.98 3.55
CA HIS A 147 -13.58 2.69 3.88
C HIS A 147 -13.15 1.28 3.49
N PHE A 148 -13.98 0.26 3.81
CA PHE A 148 -13.64 -1.13 3.49
C PHE A 148 -13.64 -1.37 1.98
N GLU A 149 -14.67 -0.86 1.27
CA GLU A 149 -14.72 -1.00 -0.18
C GLU A 149 -13.54 -0.27 -0.87
N PHE A 150 -13.18 0.92 -0.40
CA PHE A 150 -12.00 1.62 -0.89
C PHE A 150 -10.73 0.77 -0.74
N LEU A 151 -10.44 0.25 0.47
CA LEU A 151 -9.29 -0.62 0.72
C LEU A 151 -9.30 -1.85 -0.19
N ARG A 152 -10.47 -2.48 -0.31
CA ARG A 152 -10.65 -3.70 -1.11
C ARG A 152 -10.45 -3.46 -2.61
N GLN A 153 -10.61 -2.23 -3.08
CA GLN A 153 -10.41 -1.87 -4.48
C GLN A 153 -9.01 -1.36 -4.81
N LEU A 154 -8.12 -1.24 -3.83
CA LEU A 154 -6.73 -0.87 -4.11
C LEU A 154 -6.08 -1.90 -5.04
N PRO A 155 -5.52 -1.49 -6.19
CA PRO A 155 -4.84 -2.37 -7.13
C PRO A 155 -3.53 -2.90 -6.53
N TYR A 156 -3.03 -4.00 -7.07
CA TYR A 156 -1.70 -4.53 -6.68
C TYR A 156 -0.57 -3.80 -7.38
N THR A 157 -0.80 -3.28 -8.57
CA THR A 157 0.19 -2.45 -9.29
C THR A 157 -0.47 -1.25 -9.97
N ILE A 158 0.33 -0.19 -10.14
CA ILE A 158 -0.01 0.97 -10.97
C ILE A 158 1.06 1.10 -12.04
N ARG A 159 0.64 1.15 -13.32
CA ARG A 159 1.55 1.34 -14.47
C ARG A 159 1.40 2.73 -15.07
N ILE A 160 2.53 3.36 -15.39
CA ILE A 160 2.61 4.63 -16.11
C ILE A 160 3.49 4.40 -17.36
N PRO A 161 2.93 3.88 -18.47
CA PRO A 161 3.72 3.49 -19.64
C PRO A 161 4.50 4.64 -20.26
N LYS A 162 3.93 5.82 -20.34
CA LYS A 162 4.58 7.06 -20.85
C LYS A 162 5.93 7.35 -20.18
N LEU A 163 6.08 6.94 -18.91
CA LEU A 163 7.29 7.14 -18.12
C LEU A 163 8.12 5.87 -17.96
N ASN A 164 7.63 4.73 -18.45
CA ASN A 164 8.19 3.41 -18.21
C ASN A 164 8.32 3.07 -16.71
N ILE A 165 7.32 3.47 -15.92
CA ILE A 165 7.27 3.31 -14.47
C ILE A 165 6.19 2.30 -14.09
N LEU A 166 6.51 1.45 -13.11
CA LEU A 166 5.57 0.56 -12.45
C LEU A 166 5.73 0.69 -10.94
N ILE A 167 4.59 0.81 -10.23
CA ILE A 167 4.54 0.85 -8.78
C ILE A 167 3.94 -0.47 -8.29
N VAL A 168 4.58 -1.10 -7.31
CA VAL A 168 4.15 -2.30 -6.62
C VAL A 168 4.54 -2.16 -5.14
N HIS A 169 3.82 -2.81 -4.21
CA HIS A 169 4.16 -2.65 -2.80
C HIS A 169 5.50 -3.30 -2.43
N ALA A 170 5.67 -4.60 -2.70
CA ALA A 170 6.86 -5.33 -2.26
C ALA A 170 7.83 -5.65 -3.40
N GLY A 171 7.40 -6.31 -4.47
CA GLY A 171 8.29 -6.63 -5.57
C GLY A 171 7.67 -7.50 -6.65
N LEU A 172 8.50 -7.85 -7.62
CA LEU A 172 8.16 -8.71 -8.75
C LEU A 172 9.28 -9.73 -9.00
N LEU A 173 8.92 -10.93 -9.43
CA LEU A 173 9.90 -11.91 -9.92
C LEU A 173 10.36 -11.50 -11.31
N PRO A 174 11.68 -11.39 -11.56
CA PRO A 174 12.22 -11.24 -12.92
C PRO A 174 11.77 -12.38 -13.84
N ASP A 175 11.68 -12.10 -15.13
CA ASP A 175 11.35 -13.06 -16.19
C ASP A 175 9.93 -13.66 -16.10
N VAL A 176 9.08 -13.14 -15.20
CA VAL A 176 7.66 -13.48 -15.10
C VAL A 176 6.83 -12.29 -15.56
N SER A 177 5.92 -12.50 -16.51
CA SER A 177 5.02 -11.42 -16.95
C SER A 177 4.14 -10.93 -15.82
N LEU A 178 3.71 -9.67 -15.85
CA LEU A 178 2.96 -9.05 -14.77
C LEU A 178 1.67 -9.82 -14.45
N GLU A 179 1.01 -10.34 -15.48
CA GLU A 179 -0.24 -11.10 -15.37
C GLU A 179 -0.06 -12.48 -14.72
N ASN A 180 1.18 -13.00 -14.71
CA ASN A 180 1.54 -14.30 -14.13
C ASN A 180 2.22 -14.18 -12.76
N GLN A 181 2.46 -12.96 -12.28
CA GLN A 181 2.98 -12.74 -10.93
C GLN A 181 1.98 -13.21 -9.87
N GLN A 182 2.48 -13.74 -8.77
CA GLN A 182 1.62 -14.11 -7.65
C GLN A 182 1.25 -12.87 -6.83
N LEU A 183 -0.03 -12.68 -6.55
CA LEU A 183 -0.51 -11.51 -5.80
C LEU A 183 0.13 -11.39 -4.41
N VAL A 184 0.39 -12.53 -3.77
CA VAL A 184 1.04 -12.57 -2.46
C VAL A 184 2.48 -12.06 -2.54
N ASP A 185 3.21 -12.39 -3.60
CA ASP A 185 4.59 -11.96 -3.78
C ASP A 185 4.67 -10.45 -4.02
N MET A 186 3.71 -9.89 -4.77
CA MET A 186 3.63 -8.45 -5.01
C MET A 186 3.53 -7.61 -3.73
N ILE A 187 3.04 -8.21 -2.64
CA ILE A 187 2.84 -7.50 -1.36
C ILE A 187 3.70 -8.01 -0.20
N GLU A 188 4.44 -9.13 -0.36
CA GLU A 188 5.22 -9.70 0.75
C GLU A 188 6.68 -9.99 0.42
N MET A 189 7.07 -10.14 -0.86
CA MET A 189 8.43 -10.54 -1.20
C MET A 189 9.49 -9.49 -0.81
N ARG A 190 10.67 -9.96 -0.44
CA ARG A 190 11.87 -9.14 -0.21
C ARG A 190 13.05 -9.64 -1.01
N ASN A 191 13.22 -10.95 -1.03
CA ASN A 191 14.34 -11.61 -1.69
C ASN A 191 13.85 -12.64 -2.72
N ILE A 192 14.79 -13.07 -3.53
CA ILE A 192 14.66 -14.19 -4.44
C ILE A 192 15.63 -15.26 -4.00
N VAL A 193 15.17 -16.49 -3.94
CA VAL A 193 15.99 -17.70 -3.76
C VAL A 193 15.91 -18.55 -4.99
N GLU A 194 16.97 -19.29 -5.28
CA GLU A 194 16.96 -20.34 -6.31
C GLU A 194 16.71 -21.69 -5.64
N ASN A 195 15.71 -22.42 -6.12
CA ASN A 195 15.49 -23.79 -5.67
C ASN A 195 16.45 -24.78 -6.37
N GLY A 196 16.40 -26.06 -5.99
CA GLY A 196 17.28 -27.10 -6.53
C GLY A 196 17.23 -27.30 -8.05
N ASP A 197 16.20 -26.75 -8.72
CA ASP A 197 16.00 -26.81 -10.18
C ASP A 197 16.43 -25.51 -10.88
N ASN A 198 17.14 -24.60 -10.20
CA ASN A 198 17.51 -23.26 -10.65
C ASN A 198 16.29 -22.37 -10.96
N VAL A 199 15.13 -22.66 -10.40
CA VAL A 199 13.92 -21.83 -10.52
C VAL A 199 13.96 -20.75 -9.46
N ARG A 200 13.79 -19.50 -9.87
CA ARG A 200 13.69 -18.34 -8.97
C ARG A 200 12.32 -18.31 -8.30
N VAL A 201 12.31 -18.22 -6.98
CA VAL A 201 11.10 -18.08 -6.17
C VAL A 201 11.22 -16.90 -5.22
N ALA A 202 10.10 -16.23 -5.00
CA ALA A 202 10.02 -15.12 -4.06
C ALA A 202 10.08 -15.62 -2.61
N THR A 203 10.76 -14.87 -1.75
CA THR A 203 10.71 -15.09 -0.30
C THR A 203 10.52 -13.76 0.44
N LYS A 204 9.78 -13.79 1.54
CA LYS A 204 9.61 -12.64 2.44
C LYS A 204 10.74 -12.49 3.46
N HIS A 205 11.64 -13.46 3.52
CA HIS A 205 12.77 -13.48 4.43
C HIS A 205 13.92 -12.64 3.88
N ASN A 206 14.54 -11.82 4.75
CA ASN A 206 15.65 -10.94 4.37
C ASN A 206 17.01 -11.61 4.46
N ASP A 207 17.10 -12.74 5.13
CA ASP A 207 18.31 -13.51 5.43
C ASP A 207 18.55 -14.67 4.47
N GLU A 208 17.67 -14.83 3.48
CA GLU A 208 17.78 -15.89 2.46
C GLU A 208 17.84 -15.26 1.07
N GLY A 209 18.70 -15.77 0.18
CA GLY A 209 18.80 -15.34 -1.21
C GLY A 209 19.33 -13.93 -1.40
N VAL A 210 18.88 -13.27 -2.46
CA VAL A 210 19.29 -11.91 -2.85
C VAL A 210 18.09 -10.96 -2.91
N ALA A 211 18.30 -9.68 -2.59
CA ALA A 211 17.26 -8.67 -2.73
C ALA A 211 16.76 -8.63 -4.18
N TRP A 212 15.44 -8.79 -4.37
CA TRP A 212 14.86 -8.85 -5.72
C TRP A 212 15.21 -7.60 -6.55
N ALA A 213 15.19 -6.40 -5.90
CA ALA A 213 15.45 -5.13 -6.55
C ALA A 213 16.88 -5.01 -7.12
N SER A 214 17.84 -5.72 -6.50
CA SER A 214 19.24 -5.73 -6.98
C SER A 214 19.46 -6.55 -8.25
N VAL A 215 18.54 -7.45 -8.56
CA VAL A 215 18.62 -8.33 -9.75
C VAL A 215 17.57 -8.02 -10.81
N TRP A 216 16.72 -7.03 -10.57
CA TRP A 216 15.75 -6.54 -11.55
C TRP A 216 16.46 -5.73 -12.65
N GLN A 217 16.28 -6.11 -13.92
CA GLN A 217 17.02 -5.55 -15.07
C GLN A 217 16.11 -4.76 -16.04
N GLY A 218 14.92 -4.37 -15.58
CA GLY A 218 13.97 -3.64 -16.42
C GLY A 218 13.01 -4.57 -17.18
N PRO A 219 12.31 -4.08 -18.23
CA PRO A 219 12.45 -2.72 -18.77
C PRO A 219 11.82 -1.61 -17.93
N TRP A 220 10.89 -1.94 -17.02
CA TRP A 220 10.22 -0.98 -16.14
C TRP A 220 11.15 -0.51 -15.02
N HIS A 221 11.13 0.78 -14.71
CA HIS A 221 11.65 1.25 -13.43
C HIS A 221 10.56 1.02 -12.36
N ILE A 222 10.87 0.18 -11.37
CA ILE A 222 9.90 -0.18 -10.32
C ILE A 222 10.12 0.70 -9.09
N TYR A 223 9.03 1.33 -8.63
CA TYR A 223 8.98 1.97 -7.32
C TYR A 223 8.23 1.09 -6.34
N PHE A 224 8.79 0.92 -5.11
CA PHE A 224 8.23 0.01 -4.12
C PHE A 224 8.41 0.54 -2.69
N GLY A 225 7.68 -0.07 -1.74
CA GLY A 225 7.73 0.17 -0.30
C GLY A 225 8.26 -1.04 0.48
N HIS A 226 7.54 -1.44 1.55
CA HIS A 226 7.60 -2.71 2.26
C HIS A 226 8.88 -3.01 3.04
N ASP A 227 10.06 -2.61 2.58
CA ASP A 227 11.33 -3.06 3.14
C ASP A 227 12.01 -1.99 4.01
N ALA A 228 11.34 -1.57 5.07
CA ALA A 228 11.84 -0.60 6.03
C ALA A 228 13.23 -0.93 6.61
N ARG A 229 13.64 -2.20 6.59
CA ARG A 229 14.95 -2.62 7.10
C ARG A 229 16.08 -2.11 6.21
N ARG A 230 15.89 -2.16 4.88
CA ARG A 230 16.86 -1.66 3.91
C ARG A 230 16.76 -0.16 3.69
N LYS A 231 15.66 0.46 4.17
CA LYS A 231 15.38 1.90 4.01
C LYS A 231 15.34 2.30 2.54
N LEU A 232 15.85 3.50 2.24
CA LEU A 232 15.95 3.97 0.85
C LEU A 232 16.89 3.05 0.06
N GLN A 233 16.35 2.51 -1.04
CA GLN A 233 17.11 1.64 -1.95
C GLN A 233 17.10 2.27 -3.33
N GLU A 234 18.26 2.43 -3.95
CA GLU A 234 18.40 2.95 -5.30
C GLU A 234 19.19 1.97 -6.16
N HIS A 235 18.50 1.31 -7.08
CA HIS A 235 19.05 0.39 -8.07
C HIS A 235 18.79 0.94 -9.48
N PRO A 236 19.49 0.45 -10.52
CA PRO A 236 19.33 0.96 -11.89
C PRO A 236 17.89 0.95 -12.41
N TYR A 237 17.09 -0.03 -12.00
CA TYR A 237 15.70 -0.22 -12.43
C TYR A 237 14.71 -0.39 -11.28
N ALA A 238 15.11 -0.12 -10.03
CA ALA A 238 14.21 -0.21 -8.89
C ALA A 238 14.56 0.81 -7.82
N THR A 239 13.55 1.42 -7.19
CA THR A 239 13.71 2.38 -6.08
C THR A 239 12.75 2.02 -4.97
N GLY A 240 13.28 1.66 -3.79
CA GLY A 240 12.51 1.40 -2.56
C GLY A 240 12.42 2.65 -1.70
N LEU A 241 11.21 3.03 -1.31
CA LEU A 241 10.92 4.29 -0.61
C LEU A 241 10.45 4.09 0.85
N ASP A 242 10.32 2.86 1.34
CA ASP A 242 9.98 2.61 2.74
C ASP A 242 11.17 2.91 3.65
N THR A 243 11.18 4.11 4.19
CA THR A 243 12.21 4.57 5.13
C THR A 243 11.79 4.43 6.59
N GLY A 244 10.65 3.77 6.87
CA GLY A 244 10.27 3.30 8.19
C GLY A 244 9.76 4.38 9.13
N VAL A 245 8.89 5.27 8.66
CA VAL A 245 8.30 6.34 9.48
C VAL A 245 7.65 5.82 10.76
N VAL A 246 6.89 4.73 10.67
CA VAL A 246 6.20 4.14 11.83
C VAL A 246 7.17 3.59 12.89
N TYR A 247 8.41 3.31 12.50
CA TYR A 247 9.49 2.84 13.38
C TYR A 247 10.40 3.97 13.88
N GLY A 248 9.97 5.24 13.75
CA GLY A 248 10.71 6.40 14.25
C GLY A 248 11.79 6.95 13.30
N ASN A 249 11.78 6.53 12.03
CA ASN A 249 12.70 7.05 11.02
C ASN A 249 12.04 8.17 10.19
N GLU A 250 11.87 8.00 8.88
CA GLU A 250 11.36 9.04 7.98
C GLU A 250 10.22 8.51 7.10
N LEU A 251 9.33 9.42 6.64
CA LEU A 251 8.44 9.23 5.51
C LEU A 251 9.09 9.89 4.30
N THR A 252 9.35 9.11 3.26
CA THR A 252 10.10 9.54 2.09
C THR A 252 9.26 9.43 0.82
N ALA A 253 9.43 10.42 -0.05
CA ALA A 253 8.85 10.45 -1.39
C ALA A 253 9.87 10.89 -2.43
N LYS A 254 9.65 10.50 -3.72
CA LYS A 254 10.53 10.86 -4.84
C LYS A 254 9.71 11.37 -6.01
N PHE A 255 10.08 12.54 -6.53
CA PHE A 255 9.50 13.05 -7.78
C PHE A 255 10.00 12.23 -8.97
N VAL A 256 9.07 11.80 -9.82
CA VAL A 256 9.38 10.94 -10.98
C VAL A 256 9.05 11.59 -12.32
N MET A 257 8.29 12.71 -12.28
CA MET A 257 7.97 13.55 -13.45
C MET A 257 7.94 15.01 -13.05
N GLY A 258 8.18 15.90 -14.02
CA GLY A 258 8.10 17.35 -13.88
C GLY A 258 9.41 18.01 -13.48
N PRO A 259 9.38 19.33 -13.13
CA PRO A 259 10.57 20.12 -12.83
C PRO A 259 11.45 19.58 -11.72
N ARG A 260 10.83 18.95 -10.71
CA ARG A 260 11.54 18.34 -9.57
C ARG A 260 11.89 16.87 -9.75
N LYS A 261 11.80 16.32 -10.98
CA LYS A 261 12.13 14.90 -11.25
C LYS A 261 13.49 14.51 -10.65
N GLY A 262 13.51 13.42 -9.92
CA GLY A 262 14.68 12.87 -9.23
C GLY A 262 14.86 13.38 -7.78
N HIS A 263 14.21 14.48 -7.39
CA HIS A 263 14.33 15.00 -6.03
C HIS A 263 13.60 14.12 -5.03
N LEU A 264 14.26 13.87 -3.90
CA LEU A 264 13.70 13.23 -2.71
C LEU A 264 13.15 14.30 -1.76
N VAL A 265 12.01 13.99 -1.14
CA VAL A 265 11.42 14.76 -0.06
C VAL A 265 11.16 13.81 1.11
N SER A 266 11.63 14.16 2.30
CA SER A 266 11.44 13.34 3.50
C SER A 266 11.03 14.19 4.69
N VAL A 267 10.25 13.61 5.60
CA VAL A 267 9.94 14.18 6.92
C VAL A 267 10.31 13.17 7.99
N LYS A 268 10.87 13.63 9.10
CA LYS A 268 11.17 12.77 10.25
C LYS A 268 9.89 12.35 10.94
N ALA A 269 9.85 11.11 11.42
CA ALA A 269 8.80 10.65 12.30
C ALA A 269 8.74 11.53 13.56
N LEU A 270 7.53 11.87 14.01
CA LEU A 270 7.32 12.62 15.23
C LEU A 270 7.72 11.81 16.46
N GLN A 271 7.54 10.49 16.38
CA GLN A 271 8.02 9.52 17.36
C GLN A 271 8.06 8.11 16.75
N MET A 272 8.58 7.15 17.51
CA MET A 272 8.45 5.73 17.21
C MET A 272 7.05 5.26 17.61
N TRP A 273 6.17 5.04 16.62
CA TRP A 273 4.80 4.59 16.85
C TRP A 273 4.70 3.08 17.09
N ASN A 274 5.58 2.32 16.44
CA ASN A 274 5.65 0.87 16.57
C ASN A 274 7.11 0.45 16.80
N ASP A 275 7.40 -0.09 18.00
CA ASP A 275 8.73 -0.62 18.32
C ASP A 275 8.85 -2.05 17.77
N PRO A 276 9.70 -2.30 16.75
CA PRO A 276 9.89 -3.63 16.18
C PRO A 276 10.52 -4.65 17.16
N ASN A 277 11.14 -4.17 18.24
CA ASN A 277 11.77 -5.00 19.27
C ASN A 277 10.84 -5.28 20.45
N LYS A 278 9.69 -4.63 20.53
CA LYS A 278 8.73 -4.85 21.60
C LYS A 278 8.08 -6.22 21.46
N LYS A 279 8.55 -7.19 22.25
CA LYS A 279 7.89 -8.51 22.35
C LYS A 279 6.44 -8.31 22.80
N THR A 280 5.49 -8.55 21.95
CA THR A 280 4.09 -8.70 22.35
C THR A 280 4.03 -9.83 23.38
N LYS A 281 3.73 -9.50 24.63
CA LYS A 281 3.40 -10.54 25.61
C LYS A 281 2.21 -11.32 25.04
N LYS A 282 2.45 -12.58 24.73
CA LYS A 282 1.42 -13.54 24.33
C LYS A 282 0.48 -13.83 25.50
#